data_496fa18ca322fea8e070a5af56ea7023
#
_entry.id   496fa18ca322fea8e070a5af56ea7023
#
_cell.length_a   1.000
_cell.length_b   1.000
_cell.length_c   1.000
_cell.angle_alpha   90.00
_cell.angle_beta   90.00
_cell.angle_gamma   90.00
#
_symmetry.space_group_name_H-M   'P 1'
#
loop_
_entity.id
_entity.type
_entity.pdbx_description
1 polymer ?
#
loop_
_entity_poly.entity_id
_entity_poly.type
_entity_poly.pdbx_seq_one_letter_code
_entity_poly.pdbx_strand_id
1 'polypeptide(L)'
;MQIIPGPKTSSTIQVLNWIFRPMPYMVECAKKYGDIFALKLQDNLPPMLFIHSPEAMQEVLSNDQKELEAPGDLNSLFEYLLGKNSVISLSDKAHQRQRQLIMPPFHGERMRTYAELIENITTKVFNQQQKNQFFNIRTITQDITLQVMMEAVFGIYEGERAEKLKHLLCAILEQGSTPWRVIFLYFPKLKETFGISEIWKRQMKKQEQADQLIYQEIQERRENFDPDRTDILNLLMSAQDENGQAMTDAELRDELMTLLVAGHETTATAISWAFYWIHKLPEVREKLLAELDSLGTNYDSNTIFKLPYLTAVCNETLRIYPVGMLTFPRRVKTPISLCGYQLQPGTIVVGSIYLTHHREDIYPEHEKFRPERFLEKQFSPYEFLPFGGGARRCIGLAFAQMEMKLILAKVLKTWSMKLVDTHEIKPQRRGLVTGPNAAINLQIQNLRQQPSVNLESVKV
;
A
#
# COMPACT_ATOMS: atom_id res chain seq x y z
N MET A 1 -13.61 24.24 27.72
CA MET A 1 -13.17 23.41 26.57
C MET A 1 -13.48 21.97 26.91
N GLN A 2 -14.27 21.30 26.11
CA GLN A 2 -14.62 19.90 26.34
C GLN A 2 -13.39 19.02 26.00
N ILE A 3 -12.94 18.21 26.98
CA ILE A 3 -11.75 17.37 26.83
C ILE A 3 -12.13 16.15 25.97
N ILE A 4 -11.42 15.92 24.88
CA ILE A 4 -11.64 14.74 24.03
C ILE A 4 -11.25 13.50 24.84
N PRO A 5 -12.11 12.47 24.88
CA PRO A 5 -11.87 11.28 25.69
C PRO A 5 -10.70 10.45 25.14
N GLY A 6 -10.05 9.72 26.04
CA GLY A 6 -8.94 8.82 25.68
C GLY A 6 -8.44 8.03 26.89
N PRO A 7 -7.52 7.07 26.67
CA PRO A 7 -6.94 6.29 27.75
C PRO A 7 -6.19 7.16 28.76
N LYS A 8 -6.45 6.92 30.05
CA LYS A 8 -5.76 7.61 31.17
C LYS A 8 -4.42 6.94 31.54
N THR A 9 -4.02 5.89 30.84
CA THR A 9 -2.72 5.22 31.05
C THR A 9 -1.57 6.10 30.61
N SER A 10 -0.36 5.82 31.12
CA SER A 10 0.85 6.56 30.70
C SER A 10 1.08 6.47 29.21
N SER A 11 1.75 7.48 28.63
CA SER A 11 2.15 7.48 27.20
C SER A 11 2.93 6.22 26.82
N THR A 12 3.83 5.74 27.67
CA THR A 12 4.59 4.50 27.46
C THR A 12 3.68 3.29 27.25
N ILE A 13 2.64 3.13 28.07
CA ILE A 13 1.68 2.01 27.91
C ILE A 13 0.88 2.18 26.62
N GLN A 14 0.47 3.39 26.28
CA GLN A 14 -0.22 3.67 25.01
C GLN A 14 0.66 3.36 23.81
N VAL A 15 1.93 3.75 23.83
CA VAL A 15 2.92 3.45 22.77
C VAL A 15 3.16 1.95 22.64
N LEU A 16 3.31 1.21 23.73
CA LEU A 16 3.49 -0.24 23.67
C LEU A 16 2.27 -0.94 23.05
N ASN A 17 1.04 -0.56 23.45
CA ASN A 17 -0.17 -1.07 22.80
C ASN A 17 -0.21 -0.71 21.32
N TRP A 18 0.17 0.52 20.96
CA TRP A 18 0.23 0.99 19.59
C TRP A 18 1.25 0.22 18.73
N ILE A 19 2.38 -0.18 19.28
CA ILE A 19 3.42 -0.93 18.57
C ILE A 19 3.01 -2.39 18.38
N PHE A 20 2.56 -3.08 19.45
CA PHE A 20 2.38 -4.52 19.44
C PHE A 20 0.97 -5.00 19.09
N ARG A 21 -0.06 -4.19 19.33
CA ARG A 21 -1.46 -4.54 19.12
C ARG A 21 -2.32 -3.37 18.64
N PRO A 22 -1.92 -2.64 17.58
CA PRO A 22 -2.58 -1.38 17.19
C PRO A 22 -4.07 -1.57 16.87
N MET A 23 -4.43 -2.59 16.11
CA MET A 23 -5.83 -2.83 15.70
C MET A 23 -6.74 -3.17 16.89
N PRO A 24 -6.43 -4.18 17.73
CA PRO A 24 -7.23 -4.42 18.93
C PRO A 24 -7.30 -3.19 19.84
N TYR A 25 -6.20 -2.45 19.99
CA TYR A 25 -6.17 -1.26 20.83
C TYR A 25 -7.07 -0.14 20.30
N MET A 26 -7.08 0.09 18.99
CA MET A 26 -8.01 1.04 18.36
C MET A 26 -9.46 0.62 18.55
N VAL A 27 -9.79 -0.69 18.38
CA VAL A 27 -11.13 -1.23 18.60
C VAL A 27 -11.59 -1.03 20.06
N GLU A 28 -10.73 -1.31 21.04
CA GLU A 28 -11.01 -1.08 22.45
C GLU A 28 -11.28 0.41 22.74
N CYS A 29 -10.47 1.29 22.14
CA CYS A 29 -10.68 2.74 22.29
C CYS A 29 -11.99 3.21 21.64
N ALA A 30 -12.29 2.77 20.42
CA ALA A 30 -13.52 3.13 19.73
C ALA A 30 -14.77 2.65 20.48
N LYS A 31 -14.78 1.41 20.98
CA LYS A 31 -15.87 0.87 21.80
C LYS A 31 -16.09 1.68 23.09
N LYS A 32 -15.02 2.20 23.69
CA LYS A 32 -15.09 2.89 24.98
C LYS A 32 -15.36 4.38 24.85
N TYR A 33 -14.84 5.03 23.82
CA TYR A 33 -14.81 6.48 23.69
C TYR A 33 -15.64 7.03 22.53
N GLY A 34 -16.10 6.16 21.60
CA GLY A 34 -16.91 6.54 20.45
C GLY A 34 -16.08 6.94 19.23
N ASP A 35 -16.68 7.74 18.35
CA ASP A 35 -16.18 8.05 17.00
C ASP A 35 -14.92 8.93 16.97
N ILE A 36 -14.59 9.59 18.08
CA ILE A 36 -13.37 10.37 18.24
C ILE A 36 -12.72 10.08 19.60
N PHE A 37 -11.42 9.82 19.61
CA PHE A 37 -10.64 9.63 20.83
C PHE A 37 -9.20 10.08 20.64
N ALA A 38 -8.53 10.40 21.77
CA ALA A 38 -7.16 10.90 21.79
C ALA A 38 -6.18 9.83 22.28
N LEU A 39 -5.06 9.63 21.57
CA LEU A 39 -3.94 8.81 22.00
C LEU A 39 -2.67 9.65 22.16
N LYS A 40 -1.95 9.46 23.27
CA LYS A 40 -0.65 10.09 23.52
C LYS A 40 0.47 9.13 23.10
N LEU A 41 0.87 9.21 21.84
CA LEU A 41 1.86 8.31 21.23
C LEU A 41 3.31 8.83 21.29
N GLN A 42 3.50 10.11 21.65
CA GLN A 42 4.82 10.73 21.85
C GLN A 42 4.70 11.76 22.96
N ASP A 43 5.71 11.85 23.83
CA ASP A 43 5.69 12.80 24.95
C ASP A 43 5.81 14.27 24.51
N ASN A 44 6.53 14.49 23.40
CA ASN A 44 6.84 15.83 22.89
C ASN A 44 5.79 16.37 21.89
N LEU A 45 4.79 15.56 21.52
CA LEU A 45 3.70 15.97 20.64
C LEU A 45 2.37 16.01 21.40
N PRO A 46 1.44 16.87 20.96
CA PRO A 46 0.07 16.82 21.48
C PRO A 46 -0.54 15.45 21.21
N PRO A 47 -1.56 15.04 21.99
CA PRO A 47 -2.31 13.82 21.73
C PRO A 47 -2.85 13.83 20.29
N MET A 48 -2.69 12.71 19.58
CA MET A 48 -3.23 12.51 18.24
C MET A 48 -4.68 12.07 18.36
N LEU A 49 -5.57 12.74 17.65
CA LEU A 49 -6.99 12.44 17.61
C LEU A 49 -7.28 11.42 16.51
N PHE A 50 -7.90 10.32 16.89
CA PHE A 50 -8.36 9.28 15.97
C PHE A 50 -9.84 9.48 15.69
N ILE A 51 -10.22 9.47 14.41
CA ILE A 51 -11.60 9.52 13.94
C ILE A 51 -11.89 8.31 13.05
N HIS A 52 -13.16 7.85 13.02
CA HIS A 52 -13.53 6.72 12.16
C HIS A 52 -14.99 6.76 11.65
N SER A 53 -15.77 7.81 11.93
CA SER A 53 -17.06 7.96 11.27
C SER A 53 -16.89 8.54 9.86
N PRO A 54 -17.73 8.16 8.86
CA PRO A 54 -17.66 8.71 7.51
C PRO A 54 -17.81 10.23 7.46
N GLU A 55 -18.66 10.79 8.32
CA GLU A 55 -18.88 12.23 8.42
C GLU A 55 -17.62 12.96 8.86
N ALA A 56 -16.96 12.46 9.91
CA ALA A 56 -15.69 13.02 10.36
C ALA A 56 -14.57 12.85 9.33
N MET A 57 -14.54 11.68 8.63
CA MET A 57 -13.63 11.46 7.52
C MET A 57 -13.85 12.48 6.39
N GLN A 58 -15.11 12.71 6.03
CA GLN A 58 -15.47 13.70 5.02
C GLN A 58 -15.02 15.09 5.43
N GLU A 59 -15.36 15.52 6.65
CA GLU A 59 -14.99 16.82 7.19
C GLU A 59 -13.47 17.06 7.12
N VAL A 60 -12.68 16.08 7.59
CA VAL A 60 -11.22 16.20 7.64
C VAL A 60 -10.59 16.12 6.26
N LEU A 61 -11.02 15.20 5.38
CA LEU A 61 -10.35 14.95 4.10
C LEU A 61 -10.79 15.89 2.98
N SER A 62 -11.96 16.55 3.10
CA SER A 62 -12.43 17.56 2.14
C SER A 62 -11.94 18.98 2.47
N ASN A 63 -11.49 19.23 3.70
CA ASN A 63 -11.00 20.52 4.18
C ASN A 63 -9.47 20.67 4.09
N ASP A 64 -8.78 19.74 3.44
CA ASP A 64 -7.35 19.85 3.13
C ASP A 64 -7.05 21.20 2.45
N GLN A 65 -6.02 21.91 2.94
CA GLN A 65 -5.57 23.22 2.44
C GLN A 65 -6.43 24.43 2.82
N LYS A 66 -7.55 24.24 3.50
CA LYS A 66 -8.37 25.34 4.06
C LYS A 66 -8.10 25.47 5.56
N GLU A 67 -8.92 24.82 6.35
CA GLU A 67 -8.87 24.83 7.81
C GLU A 67 -7.88 23.78 8.36
N LEU A 68 -7.54 22.79 7.55
CA LEU A 68 -6.58 21.74 7.84
C LEU A 68 -5.41 21.79 6.85
N GLU A 69 -4.27 21.26 7.26
CA GLU A 69 -3.14 21.01 6.39
C GLU A 69 -2.72 19.53 6.49
N ALA A 70 -2.11 19.04 5.43
CA ALA A 70 -1.53 17.69 5.36
C ALA A 70 0.00 17.82 5.40
N PRO A 71 0.61 18.01 6.59
CA PRO A 71 2.01 18.38 6.71
C PRO A 71 2.94 17.19 6.44
N GLY A 72 4.09 17.47 5.84
CA GLY A 72 5.13 16.47 5.60
C GLY A 72 5.97 16.17 6.84
N ASP A 73 6.15 17.14 7.74
CA ASP A 73 6.96 17.00 8.97
C ASP A 73 6.44 15.90 9.91
N LEU A 74 5.13 15.63 9.93
CA LEU A 74 4.56 14.49 10.66
C LEU A 74 4.92 13.14 10.04
N ASN A 75 5.47 13.14 8.82
CA ASN A 75 5.93 11.95 8.10
C ASN A 75 7.46 11.81 8.11
N SER A 76 8.17 12.60 8.93
CA SER A 76 9.64 12.63 9.00
C SER A 76 10.30 11.28 9.30
N LEU A 77 9.53 10.31 9.82
CA LEU A 77 9.99 8.93 9.99
C LEU A 77 10.41 8.26 8.66
N PHE A 78 9.88 8.72 7.54
CA PHE A 78 10.19 8.19 6.22
C PHE A 78 11.38 8.89 5.55
N GLU A 79 11.76 10.08 6.03
CA GLU A 79 12.75 10.94 5.38
C GLU A 79 14.12 10.25 5.23
N TYR A 80 14.53 9.44 6.23
CA TYR A 80 15.80 8.72 6.16
C TYR A 80 15.87 7.72 5.00
N LEU A 81 14.73 7.17 4.58
CA LEU A 81 14.63 6.18 3.52
C LEU A 81 14.28 6.81 2.17
N LEU A 82 13.30 7.69 2.16
CA LEU A 82 12.73 8.27 0.94
C LEU A 82 13.42 9.56 0.51
N GLY A 83 14.04 10.28 1.44
CA GLY A 83 14.63 11.60 1.22
C GLY A 83 13.67 12.74 1.55
N LYS A 84 14.25 13.93 1.67
CA LYS A 84 13.54 15.16 2.05
C LYS A 84 12.65 15.75 0.94
N ASN A 85 12.97 15.40 -0.33
CA ASN A 85 12.21 15.89 -1.49
C ASN A 85 11.09 14.90 -1.90
N SER A 86 10.94 13.77 -1.20
CA SER A 86 9.84 12.84 -1.42
C SER A 86 8.48 13.54 -1.23
N VAL A 87 7.53 13.26 -2.09
CA VAL A 87 6.14 13.74 -1.98
C VAL A 87 5.51 13.42 -0.62
N ILE A 88 5.98 12.38 0.09
CA ILE A 88 5.53 12.02 1.44
C ILE A 88 6.07 13.01 2.48
N SER A 89 7.31 13.51 2.31
CA SER A 89 8.02 14.40 3.23
C SER A 89 7.69 15.88 2.99
N LEU A 90 7.18 16.23 1.80
CA LEU A 90 6.88 17.61 1.42
C LEU A 90 5.53 18.09 1.96
N SER A 91 5.41 19.41 2.12
CA SER A 91 4.18 20.11 2.56
C SER A 91 3.70 21.11 1.51
N ASP A 92 2.45 21.54 1.61
CA ASP A 92 1.85 22.66 0.90
C ASP A 92 2.15 22.71 -0.63
N LYS A 93 2.63 23.84 -1.13
CA LYS A 93 2.93 24.04 -2.57
C LYS A 93 4.00 23.08 -3.09
N ALA A 94 5.03 22.77 -2.30
CA ALA A 94 6.06 21.82 -2.70
C ALA A 94 5.47 20.41 -2.89
N HIS A 95 4.60 19.96 -1.98
CA HIS A 95 3.86 18.71 -2.13
C HIS A 95 2.95 18.72 -3.38
N GLN A 96 2.23 19.83 -3.63
CA GLN A 96 1.34 19.94 -4.80
C GLN A 96 2.14 19.82 -6.10
N ARG A 97 3.23 20.60 -6.23
CA ARG A 97 4.12 20.56 -7.39
C ARG A 97 4.63 19.16 -7.64
N GLN A 98 5.19 18.54 -6.59
CA GLN A 98 5.77 17.21 -6.71
C GLN A 98 4.71 16.17 -7.10
N ARG A 99 3.53 16.23 -6.49
CA ARG A 99 2.41 15.35 -6.81
C ARG A 99 1.95 15.51 -8.27
N GLN A 100 1.89 16.73 -8.80
CA GLN A 100 1.53 17.00 -10.19
C GLN A 100 2.53 16.39 -11.17
N LEU A 101 3.84 16.44 -10.86
CA LEU A 101 4.89 15.88 -11.69
C LEU A 101 4.87 14.35 -11.73
N ILE A 102 4.56 13.69 -10.61
CA ILE A 102 4.62 12.23 -10.51
C ILE A 102 3.30 11.50 -10.82
N MET A 103 2.19 12.20 -10.97
CA MET A 103 0.88 11.58 -11.27
C MET A 103 0.73 11.05 -12.71
N PRO A 104 1.20 11.74 -13.77
CA PRO A 104 0.91 11.37 -15.16
C PRO A 104 1.31 9.93 -15.54
N PRO A 105 2.42 9.34 -15.06
CA PRO A 105 2.78 7.95 -15.34
C PRO A 105 1.74 6.91 -14.92
N PHE A 106 0.88 7.22 -13.96
CA PHE A 106 -0.12 6.29 -13.40
C PHE A 106 -1.51 6.42 -14.02
N HIS A 107 -1.63 7.09 -15.20
CA HIS A 107 -2.90 7.32 -15.88
C HIS A 107 -2.80 7.08 -17.40
N GLY A 108 -3.98 6.84 -18.03
CA GLY A 108 -4.14 6.78 -19.47
C GLY A 108 -3.58 5.52 -20.14
N GLU A 109 -3.09 5.67 -21.38
CA GLU A 109 -2.62 4.55 -22.21
C GLU A 109 -1.41 3.80 -21.65
N ARG A 110 -0.59 4.46 -20.84
CA ARG A 110 0.60 3.86 -20.20
C ARG A 110 0.26 2.68 -19.29
N MET A 111 -0.93 2.67 -18.72
CA MET A 111 -1.42 1.55 -17.93
C MET A 111 -1.48 0.23 -18.73
N ARG A 112 -1.65 0.31 -20.06
CA ARG A 112 -1.66 -0.88 -20.94
C ARG A 112 -0.28 -1.53 -21.06
N THR A 113 0.76 -0.71 -21.22
CA THR A 113 2.15 -1.21 -21.27
C THR A 113 2.52 -1.95 -19.98
N TYR A 114 2.11 -1.42 -18.83
CA TYR A 114 2.34 -2.09 -17.55
C TYR A 114 1.55 -3.39 -17.40
N ALA A 115 0.39 -3.53 -18.06
CA ALA A 115 -0.40 -4.76 -17.97
C ALA A 115 0.34 -5.98 -18.54
N GLU A 116 0.93 -5.85 -19.73
CA GLU A 116 1.74 -6.91 -20.34
C GLU A 116 2.97 -7.25 -19.49
N LEU A 117 3.65 -6.22 -18.99
CA LEU A 117 4.78 -6.37 -18.07
C LEU A 117 4.42 -7.21 -16.84
N ILE A 118 3.32 -6.86 -16.16
CA ILE A 118 2.84 -7.54 -14.95
C ILE A 118 2.53 -9.01 -15.27
N GLU A 119 1.83 -9.31 -16.36
CA GLU A 119 1.49 -10.67 -16.73
C GLU A 119 2.72 -11.52 -17.07
N ASN A 120 3.71 -10.93 -17.77
CA ASN A 120 4.96 -11.61 -18.14
C ASN A 120 5.80 -11.94 -16.89
N ILE A 121 6.01 -10.97 -16.00
CA ILE A 121 6.74 -11.17 -14.75
C ILE A 121 6.03 -12.20 -13.88
N THR A 122 4.69 -12.11 -13.75
CA THR A 122 3.89 -13.07 -12.99
C THR A 122 4.09 -14.48 -13.51
N THR A 123 4.04 -14.67 -14.83
CA THR A 123 4.24 -15.98 -15.48
C THR A 123 5.66 -16.50 -15.24
N LYS A 124 6.68 -15.64 -15.39
CA LYS A 124 8.10 -15.98 -15.17
C LYS A 124 8.34 -16.47 -13.73
N VAL A 125 7.82 -15.76 -12.75
CA VAL A 125 8.03 -16.08 -11.33
C VAL A 125 7.25 -17.33 -10.91
N PHE A 126 6.00 -17.49 -11.35
CA PHE A 126 5.22 -18.68 -11.02
C PHE A 126 5.72 -19.95 -11.72
N ASN A 127 6.29 -19.87 -12.92
CA ASN A 127 6.89 -21.03 -13.61
C ASN A 127 8.13 -21.59 -12.88
N GLN A 128 8.74 -20.82 -11.97
CA GLN A 128 9.86 -21.30 -11.16
C GLN A 128 9.37 -22.16 -9.98
N GLN A 129 8.08 -22.12 -9.65
CA GLN A 129 7.52 -22.89 -8.54
C GLN A 129 7.27 -24.33 -8.95
N GLN A 130 7.72 -25.26 -8.13
CA GLN A 130 7.62 -26.69 -8.42
C GLN A 130 6.27 -27.24 -8.01
N LYS A 131 5.72 -28.15 -8.86
CA LYS A 131 4.51 -28.89 -8.54
C LYS A 131 4.69 -29.69 -7.24
N ASN A 132 3.63 -29.72 -6.41
CA ASN A 132 3.58 -30.42 -5.13
C ASN A 132 4.50 -29.88 -4.01
N GLN A 133 5.32 -28.86 -4.27
CA GLN A 133 6.00 -28.13 -3.21
C GLN A 133 5.14 -26.98 -2.70
N PHE A 134 5.21 -26.71 -1.42
CA PHE A 134 4.57 -25.53 -0.85
C PHE A 134 5.53 -24.35 -0.85
N PHE A 135 4.97 -23.18 -1.03
CA PHE A 135 5.69 -21.90 -1.03
C PHE A 135 4.88 -20.83 -0.31
N ASN A 136 5.58 -19.90 0.30
CA ASN A 136 4.92 -18.74 0.90
C ASN A 136 4.52 -17.74 -0.20
N ILE A 137 3.20 -17.55 -0.38
CA ILE A 137 2.70 -16.65 -1.44
C ILE A 137 3.21 -15.22 -1.28
N ARG A 138 3.46 -14.76 -0.05
CA ARG A 138 3.96 -13.41 0.19
C ARG A 138 5.37 -13.23 -0.41
N THR A 139 6.25 -14.23 -0.30
CA THR A 139 7.57 -14.17 -0.94
C THR A 139 7.46 -14.06 -2.46
N ILE A 140 6.52 -14.81 -3.05
CA ILE A 140 6.28 -14.79 -4.49
C ILE A 140 5.72 -13.43 -4.93
N THR A 141 4.72 -12.92 -4.22
CA THR A 141 4.15 -11.60 -4.55
C THR A 141 5.14 -10.46 -4.35
N GLN A 142 6.01 -10.54 -3.35
CA GLN A 142 7.10 -9.58 -3.16
C GLN A 142 8.11 -9.62 -4.32
N ASP A 143 8.48 -10.82 -4.82
CA ASP A 143 9.38 -10.91 -5.97
C ASP A 143 8.73 -10.35 -7.23
N ILE A 144 7.44 -10.64 -7.48
CA ILE A 144 6.71 -10.07 -8.61
C ILE A 144 6.64 -8.55 -8.53
N THR A 145 6.13 -8.01 -7.43
CA THR A 145 5.95 -6.55 -7.30
C THR A 145 7.27 -5.79 -7.32
N LEU A 146 8.36 -6.37 -6.80
CA LEU A 146 9.68 -5.75 -6.90
C LEU A 146 10.19 -5.73 -8.34
N GLN A 147 10.07 -6.83 -9.08
CA GLN A 147 10.46 -6.86 -10.49
C GLN A 147 9.62 -5.90 -11.32
N VAL A 148 8.30 -5.85 -11.09
CA VAL A 148 7.41 -4.88 -11.74
C VAL A 148 7.85 -3.44 -11.45
N MET A 149 8.15 -3.11 -10.19
CA MET A 149 8.60 -1.76 -9.84
C MET A 149 9.99 -1.44 -10.41
N MET A 150 10.92 -2.40 -10.44
CA MET A 150 12.25 -2.19 -11.05
C MET A 150 12.12 -1.88 -12.54
N GLU A 151 11.28 -2.61 -13.25
CA GLU A 151 11.12 -2.45 -14.70
C GLU A 151 10.24 -1.24 -15.04
N ALA A 152 9.10 -1.04 -14.37
CA ALA A 152 8.20 0.07 -14.63
C ALA A 152 8.77 1.42 -14.18
N VAL A 153 9.46 1.48 -13.02
CA VAL A 153 9.96 2.74 -12.44
C VAL A 153 11.32 3.10 -13.01
N PHE A 154 12.28 2.17 -12.99
CA PHE A 154 13.65 2.45 -13.43
C PHE A 154 13.92 2.04 -14.88
N GLY A 155 13.09 1.17 -15.47
CA GLY A 155 13.39 0.56 -16.76
C GLY A 155 14.67 -0.29 -16.74
N ILE A 156 15.06 -0.79 -15.58
CA ILE A 156 16.23 -1.65 -15.36
C ILE A 156 15.74 -3.04 -14.98
N TYR A 157 15.97 -4.02 -15.84
CA TYR A 157 15.47 -5.38 -15.65
C TYR A 157 16.52 -6.47 -15.84
N GLU A 158 17.70 -6.12 -16.39
CA GLU A 158 18.79 -7.07 -16.67
C GLU A 158 20.15 -6.47 -16.40
N GLY A 159 21.14 -7.35 -16.16
CA GLY A 159 22.53 -6.98 -15.95
C GLY A 159 22.94 -6.83 -14.48
N GLU A 160 24.23 -6.69 -14.27
CA GLU A 160 24.85 -6.66 -12.93
C GLU A 160 24.31 -5.52 -12.04
N ARG A 161 24.02 -4.36 -12.64
CA ARG A 161 23.46 -3.20 -11.93
C ARG A 161 22.07 -3.50 -11.40
N ALA A 162 21.20 -4.12 -12.23
CA ALA A 162 19.85 -4.50 -11.85
C ALA A 162 19.84 -5.47 -10.67
N GLU A 163 20.64 -6.52 -10.74
CA GLU A 163 20.76 -7.52 -9.68
C GLU A 163 21.29 -6.90 -8.38
N LYS A 164 22.33 -6.07 -8.47
CA LYS A 164 22.90 -5.38 -7.31
C LYS A 164 21.90 -4.42 -6.66
N LEU A 165 21.19 -3.62 -7.47
CA LEU A 165 20.15 -2.72 -6.97
C LEU A 165 19.01 -3.51 -6.32
N LYS A 166 18.50 -4.57 -6.96
CA LYS A 166 17.47 -5.47 -6.43
C LYS A 166 17.88 -6.02 -5.05
N HIS A 167 19.10 -6.55 -4.93
CA HIS A 167 19.61 -7.07 -3.66
C HIS A 167 19.68 -6.01 -2.54
N LEU A 168 20.15 -4.82 -2.87
CA LEU A 168 20.22 -3.72 -1.91
C LEU A 168 18.82 -3.31 -1.45
N LEU A 169 17.88 -3.16 -2.38
CA LEU A 169 16.52 -2.77 -2.09
C LEU A 169 15.77 -3.82 -1.24
N CYS A 170 15.89 -5.10 -1.57
CA CYS A 170 15.36 -6.17 -0.72
C CYS A 170 15.89 -6.05 0.70
N ALA A 171 17.22 -5.92 0.86
CA ALA A 171 17.85 -5.83 2.17
C ALA A 171 17.46 -4.56 2.95
N ILE A 172 17.16 -3.46 2.27
CA ILE A 172 16.68 -2.21 2.88
C ILE A 172 15.23 -2.39 3.36
N LEU A 173 14.36 -2.97 2.54
CA LEU A 173 12.93 -3.11 2.80
C LEU A 173 12.62 -4.16 3.87
N GLU A 174 13.29 -5.31 3.84
CA GLU A 174 13.12 -6.37 4.85
C GLU A 174 13.39 -5.90 6.27
N GLN A 175 14.35 -4.99 6.43
CA GLN A 175 14.71 -4.50 7.75
C GLN A 175 13.62 -3.63 8.41
N GLY A 176 12.77 -2.96 7.63
CA GLY A 176 11.67 -2.12 8.13
C GLY A 176 10.48 -2.91 8.70
N SER A 177 10.40 -4.22 8.46
CA SER A 177 9.17 -5.01 8.69
C SER A 177 9.01 -5.61 10.09
N THR A 178 9.99 -5.47 11.00
CA THR A 178 9.92 -6.08 12.34
C THR A 178 9.36 -5.13 13.41
N PRO A 179 8.35 -5.55 14.22
CA PRO A 179 7.76 -4.71 15.28
C PRO A 179 8.79 -4.16 16.28
N TRP A 180 9.81 -4.95 16.62
CA TRP A 180 10.86 -4.55 17.56
C TRP A 180 11.68 -3.34 17.11
N ARG A 181 11.81 -3.13 15.80
CA ARG A 181 12.54 -1.94 15.28
C ARG A 181 11.71 -0.68 15.36
N VAL A 182 10.40 -0.82 15.32
CA VAL A 182 9.47 0.31 15.52
C VAL A 182 9.63 0.90 16.93
N ILE A 183 10.02 0.11 17.94
CA ILE A 183 10.33 0.59 19.30
C ILE A 183 11.37 1.72 19.27
N PHE A 184 12.41 1.56 18.45
CA PHE A 184 13.48 2.56 18.40
C PHE A 184 13.08 3.88 17.74
N LEU A 185 11.95 3.92 17.03
CA LEU A 185 11.35 5.16 16.52
C LEU A 185 10.70 5.95 17.65
N TYR A 186 10.06 5.25 18.59
CA TYR A 186 9.38 5.86 19.74
C TYR A 186 10.30 6.09 20.94
N PHE A 187 11.34 5.28 21.08
CA PHE A 187 12.30 5.33 22.19
C PHE A 187 13.73 5.45 21.68
N PRO A 188 14.13 6.59 21.09
CA PRO A 188 15.44 6.76 20.45
C PRO A 188 16.63 6.52 21.40
N LYS A 189 16.50 6.80 22.70
CA LYS A 189 17.54 6.51 23.70
C LYS A 189 17.92 5.03 23.82
N LEU A 190 17.00 4.12 23.48
CA LEU A 190 17.30 2.68 23.50
C LEU A 190 18.30 2.29 22.41
N LYS A 191 18.44 3.05 21.33
CA LYS A 191 19.42 2.79 20.26
C LYS A 191 20.85 2.79 20.81
N GLU A 192 21.17 3.71 21.71
CA GLU A 192 22.50 3.84 22.30
C GLU A 192 22.80 2.69 23.26
N THR A 193 21.79 2.30 24.06
CA THR A 193 21.92 1.29 25.12
C THR A 193 22.16 -0.12 24.56
N PHE A 194 21.57 -0.46 23.42
CA PHE A 194 21.59 -1.82 22.86
C PHE A 194 22.59 -2.03 21.73
N GLY A 195 23.56 -1.14 21.53
CA GLY A 195 24.62 -1.30 20.52
C GLY A 195 24.11 -1.38 19.07
N ILE A 196 22.91 -0.87 18.81
CA ILE A 196 22.22 -0.93 17.51
C ILE A 196 22.88 0.01 16.49
N SER A 197 23.83 0.85 16.93
CA SER A 197 24.58 1.76 16.08
C SER A 197 25.23 1.05 14.87
N GLU A 198 25.78 -0.15 15.06
CA GLU A 198 26.42 -0.90 13.97
C GLU A 198 25.42 -1.45 12.95
N ILE A 199 24.25 -1.90 13.41
CA ILE A 199 23.17 -2.35 12.50
C ILE A 199 22.67 -1.17 11.68
N TRP A 200 22.52 -0.01 12.33
CA TRP A 200 22.10 1.23 11.67
C TRP A 200 23.13 1.73 10.65
N LYS A 201 24.42 1.72 11.01
CA LYS A 201 25.51 2.07 10.09
C LYS A 201 25.55 1.16 8.85
N ARG A 202 25.37 -0.15 9.05
CA ARG A 202 25.29 -1.11 7.92
C ARG A 202 24.09 -0.81 7.02
N GLN A 203 22.97 -0.41 7.61
CA GLN A 203 21.77 -0.02 6.85
C GLN A 203 22.02 1.24 6.04
N MET A 204 22.60 2.28 6.65
CA MET A 204 22.95 3.51 5.95
C MET A 204 23.92 3.24 4.79
N LYS A 205 24.92 2.38 4.99
CA LYS A 205 25.84 2.00 3.91
C LYS A 205 25.13 1.32 2.73
N LYS A 206 24.14 0.47 2.99
CA LYS A 206 23.33 -0.14 1.91
C LYS A 206 22.50 0.92 1.17
N GLN A 207 21.92 1.85 1.94
CA GLN A 207 21.19 2.97 1.37
C GLN A 207 22.07 3.83 0.46
N GLU A 208 23.26 4.22 0.92
CA GLU A 208 24.25 4.95 0.14
C GLU A 208 24.66 4.22 -1.15
N GLN A 209 24.84 2.89 -1.07
CA GLN A 209 25.13 2.08 -2.26
C GLN A 209 23.96 2.04 -3.25
N ALA A 210 22.72 1.93 -2.77
CA ALA A 210 21.55 1.99 -3.63
C ALA A 210 21.40 3.38 -4.28
N ASP A 211 21.61 4.43 -3.51
CA ASP A 211 21.58 5.82 -3.99
C ASP A 211 22.60 6.07 -5.09
N GLN A 212 23.84 5.58 -4.91
CA GLN A 212 24.88 5.68 -5.93
C GLN A 212 24.46 5.03 -7.25
N LEU A 213 23.85 3.85 -7.20
CA LEU A 213 23.36 3.17 -8.41
C LEU A 213 22.21 3.93 -9.09
N ILE A 214 21.31 4.52 -8.29
CA ILE A 214 20.20 5.33 -8.80
C ILE A 214 20.73 6.61 -9.45
N TYR A 215 21.67 7.33 -8.80
CA TYR A 215 22.27 8.53 -9.38
C TYR A 215 23.07 8.23 -10.66
N GLN A 216 23.77 7.10 -10.72
CA GLN A 216 24.45 6.66 -11.94
C GLN A 216 23.46 6.44 -13.08
N GLU A 217 22.32 5.81 -12.82
CA GLU A 217 21.27 5.62 -13.84
C GLU A 217 20.69 6.95 -14.30
N ILE A 218 20.39 7.88 -13.37
CA ILE A 218 19.89 9.22 -13.72
C ILE A 218 20.90 9.95 -14.62
N GLN A 219 22.18 9.92 -14.26
CA GLN A 219 23.24 10.60 -15.01
C GLN A 219 23.39 10.05 -16.43
N GLU A 220 23.49 8.71 -16.56
CA GLU A 220 23.61 8.07 -17.87
C GLU A 220 22.42 8.38 -18.79
N ARG A 221 21.21 8.46 -18.21
CA ARG A 221 20.00 8.84 -18.95
C ARG A 221 19.96 10.30 -19.35
N ARG A 222 20.51 11.21 -18.53
CA ARG A 222 20.63 12.62 -18.92
C ARG A 222 21.61 12.80 -20.07
N GLU A 223 22.70 12.04 -20.09
CA GLU A 223 23.72 12.09 -21.15
C GLU A 223 23.20 11.44 -22.45
N ASN A 224 22.37 10.39 -22.34
CA ASN A 224 21.85 9.61 -23.46
C ASN A 224 20.32 9.54 -23.37
N PHE A 225 19.67 10.71 -23.40
CA PHE A 225 18.21 10.78 -23.30
C PHE A 225 17.52 10.16 -24.51
N ASP A 226 16.67 9.17 -24.26
CA ASP A 226 15.86 8.49 -25.28
C ASP A 226 14.38 8.83 -25.06
N PRO A 227 13.76 9.64 -25.95
CA PRO A 227 12.36 10.06 -25.79
C PRO A 227 11.34 8.92 -25.95
N ASP A 228 11.75 7.80 -26.55
CA ASP A 228 10.87 6.66 -26.84
C ASP A 228 10.73 5.71 -25.64
N ARG A 229 11.54 5.87 -24.61
CA ARG A 229 11.42 5.09 -23.37
C ARG A 229 10.17 5.46 -22.59
N THR A 230 9.49 4.42 -22.08
CA THR A 230 8.18 4.53 -21.41
C THR A 230 8.22 4.32 -19.89
N ASP A 231 9.40 4.02 -19.33
CA ASP A 231 9.57 3.88 -17.89
C ASP A 231 9.36 5.20 -17.13
N ILE A 232 9.00 5.10 -15.85
CA ILE A 232 8.63 6.26 -15.04
C ILE A 232 9.81 7.24 -14.88
N LEU A 233 11.05 6.76 -14.72
CA LEU A 233 12.22 7.64 -14.64
C LEU A 233 12.32 8.55 -15.85
N ASN A 234 12.20 7.98 -17.06
CA ASN A 234 12.28 8.77 -18.31
C ASN A 234 11.19 9.83 -18.39
N LEU A 235 9.99 9.49 -17.91
CA LEU A 235 8.86 10.40 -17.87
C LEU A 235 9.05 11.55 -16.88
N LEU A 236 9.58 11.23 -15.69
CA LEU A 236 9.88 12.24 -14.66
C LEU A 236 11.01 13.18 -15.11
N MET A 237 12.01 12.66 -15.83
CA MET A 237 13.10 13.49 -16.40
C MET A 237 12.59 14.48 -17.44
N SER A 238 11.51 14.14 -18.15
CA SER A 238 10.87 15.02 -19.15
C SER A 238 9.82 15.95 -18.57
N ALA A 239 9.34 15.67 -17.34
CA ALA A 239 8.28 16.43 -16.72
C ALA A 239 8.75 17.82 -16.29
N GLN A 240 7.91 18.82 -16.52
CA GLN A 240 8.12 20.20 -16.08
C GLN A 240 6.90 20.70 -15.32
N ASP A 241 7.14 21.51 -14.30
CA ASP A 241 6.06 22.19 -13.59
C ASP A 241 5.49 23.38 -14.39
N GLU A 242 4.51 24.06 -13.84
CA GLU A 242 3.85 25.23 -14.46
C GLU A 242 4.78 26.41 -14.77
N ASN A 243 5.99 26.44 -14.17
CA ASN A 243 7.03 27.43 -14.43
C ASN A 243 8.09 26.92 -15.43
N GLY A 244 7.92 25.74 -16.01
CA GLY A 244 8.87 25.11 -16.91
C GLY A 244 10.08 24.50 -16.19
N GLN A 245 10.03 24.30 -14.86
CA GLN A 245 11.14 23.75 -14.10
C GLN A 245 11.05 22.22 -14.07
N ALA A 246 12.10 21.54 -14.51
CA ALA A 246 12.26 20.10 -14.41
C ALA A 246 12.63 19.67 -12.99
N MET A 247 12.52 18.36 -12.72
CA MET A 247 13.00 17.79 -11.48
C MET A 247 14.53 17.73 -11.43
N THR A 248 15.08 18.07 -10.29
CA THR A 248 16.51 17.87 -9.97
C THR A 248 16.82 16.39 -9.76
N ASP A 249 18.11 15.99 -9.86
CA ASP A 249 18.52 14.61 -9.63
C ASP A 249 18.19 14.14 -8.20
N ALA A 250 18.25 15.04 -7.22
CA ALA A 250 17.86 14.75 -5.84
C ALA A 250 16.34 14.51 -5.72
N GLU A 251 15.51 15.29 -6.40
CA GLU A 251 14.05 15.05 -6.45
C GLU A 251 13.74 13.74 -7.19
N LEU A 252 14.39 13.46 -8.32
CA LEU A 252 14.24 12.20 -9.04
C LEU A 252 14.59 11.00 -8.16
N ARG A 253 15.76 11.02 -7.51
CA ARG A 253 16.19 9.94 -6.60
C ARG A 253 15.15 9.71 -5.49
N ASP A 254 14.70 10.77 -4.84
CA ASP A 254 13.78 10.70 -3.71
C ASP A 254 12.41 10.16 -4.16
N GLU A 255 11.91 10.54 -5.33
CA GLU A 255 10.65 10.02 -5.86
C GLU A 255 10.77 8.58 -6.38
N LEU A 256 11.87 8.20 -7.02
CA LEU A 256 12.09 6.81 -7.43
C LEU A 256 12.09 5.87 -6.24
N MET A 257 12.76 6.24 -5.15
CA MET A 257 12.73 5.50 -3.89
C MET A 257 11.33 5.49 -3.28
N THR A 258 10.62 6.60 -3.35
CA THR A 258 9.24 6.72 -2.84
C THR A 258 8.30 5.77 -3.58
N LEU A 259 8.34 5.79 -4.91
CA LEU A 259 7.49 4.93 -5.74
C LEU A 259 7.79 3.45 -5.51
N LEU A 260 9.06 3.08 -5.43
CA LEU A 260 9.47 1.70 -5.18
C LEU A 260 9.01 1.21 -3.81
N VAL A 261 9.29 1.96 -2.75
CA VAL A 261 8.91 1.57 -1.38
C VAL A 261 7.39 1.49 -1.24
N ALA A 262 6.68 2.47 -1.80
CA ALA A 262 5.22 2.52 -1.72
C ALA A 262 4.55 1.44 -2.57
N GLY A 263 5.05 1.14 -3.77
CA GLY A 263 4.43 0.20 -4.70
C GLY A 263 4.71 -1.27 -4.40
N HIS A 264 5.91 -1.61 -3.92
CA HIS A 264 6.32 -2.98 -3.71
C HIS A 264 5.60 -3.67 -2.54
N GLU A 265 5.91 -3.30 -1.31
CA GLU A 265 5.46 -4.03 -0.12
C GLU A 265 3.95 -3.96 0.10
N THR A 266 3.34 -2.83 -0.25
CA THR A 266 1.90 -2.62 -0.06
C THR A 266 1.08 -3.51 -0.99
N THR A 267 1.43 -3.54 -2.26
CA THR A 267 0.72 -4.36 -3.26
C THR A 267 0.96 -5.84 -3.04
N ALA A 268 2.20 -6.25 -2.73
CA ALA A 268 2.51 -7.64 -2.37
C ALA A 268 1.67 -8.15 -1.19
N THR A 269 1.50 -7.31 -0.18
CA THR A 269 0.68 -7.63 1.00
C THR A 269 -0.80 -7.78 0.64
N ALA A 270 -1.36 -6.86 -0.16
CA ALA A 270 -2.74 -6.90 -0.60
C ALA A 270 -3.03 -8.17 -1.42
N ILE A 271 -2.15 -8.50 -2.38
CA ILE A 271 -2.28 -9.71 -3.21
C ILE A 271 -2.16 -10.98 -2.35
N SER A 272 -1.26 -11.00 -1.38
CA SER A 272 -1.11 -12.15 -0.45
C SER A 272 -2.39 -12.39 0.34
N TRP A 273 -3.04 -11.35 0.83
CA TRP A 273 -4.32 -11.46 1.53
C TRP A 273 -5.45 -11.90 0.60
N ALA A 274 -5.46 -11.44 -0.66
CA ALA A 274 -6.45 -11.90 -1.64
C ALA A 274 -6.29 -13.42 -1.89
N PHE A 275 -5.07 -13.92 -2.09
CA PHE A 275 -4.82 -15.36 -2.23
C PHE A 275 -5.24 -16.15 -0.99
N TYR A 276 -4.98 -15.64 0.22
CA TYR A 276 -5.44 -16.29 1.44
C TYR A 276 -6.95 -16.47 1.46
N TRP A 277 -7.71 -15.39 1.25
CA TRP A 277 -9.16 -15.44 1.32
C TRP A 277 -9.78 -16.28 0.20
N ILE A 278 -9.29 -16.15 -1.02
CA ILE A 278 -9.75 -16.95 -2.16
C ILE A 278 -9.57 -18.47 -1.91
N HIS A 279 -8.46 -18.86 -1.29
CA HIS A 279 -8.21 -20.28 -1.03
C HIS A 279 -8.77 -20.77 0.31
N LYS A 280 -9.07 -19.89 1.23
CA LYS A 280 -9.73 -20.16 2.50
C LYS A 280 -11.22 -20.42 2.32
N LEU A 281 -11.87 -19.76 1.34
CA LEU A 281 -13.30 -19.78 1.10
C LEU A 281 -13.61 -20.39 -0.28
N PRO A 282 -13.98 -21.70 -0.34
CA PRO A 282 -14.23 -22.38 -1.61
C PRO A 282 -15.31 -21.70 -2.44
N GLU A 283 -16.38 -21.20 -1.84
CA GLU A 283 -17.48 -20.50 -2.51
C GLU A 283 -17.03 -19.20 -3.20
N VAL A 284 -16.10 -18.45 -2.61
CA VAL A 284 -15.52 -17.26 -3.22
C VAL A 284 -14.65 -17.66 -4.41
N ARG A 285 -13.84 -18.69 -4.24
CA ARG A 285 -12.97 -19.19 -5.30
C ARG A 285 -13.75 -19.69 -6.50
N GLU A 286 -14.79 -20.47 -6.28
CA GLU A 286 -15.64 -21.03 -7.35
C GLU A 286 -16.32 -19.93 -8.18
N LYS A 287 -16.93 -18.94 -7.53
CA LYS A 287 -17.54 -17.79 -8.22
C LYS A 287 -16.50 -17.00 -9.02
N LEU A 288 -15.32 -16.74 -8.44
CA LEU A 288 -14.26 -16.02 -9.11
C LEU A 288 -13.71 -16.80 -10.32
N LEU A 289 -13.52 -18.13 -10.18
CA LEU A 289 -13.08 -18.96 -11.29
C LEU A 289 -14.12 -19.02 -12.41
N ALA A 290 -15.42 -19.10 -12.08
CA ALA A 290 -16.50 -19.07 -13.07
C ALA A 290 -16.48 -17.75 -13.87
N GLU A 291 -16.28 -16.60 -13.20
CA GLU A 291 -16.13 -15.31 -13.88
C GLU A 291 -14.90 -15.27 -14.78
N LEU A 292 -13.74 -15.73 -14.27
CA LEU A 292 -12.50 -15.75 -15.05
C LEU A 292 -12.57 -16.71 -16.27
N ASP A 293 -13.24 -17.83 -16.13
CA ASP A 293 -13.44 -18.82 -17.19
C ASP A 293 -14.35 -18.28 -18.31
N SER A 294 -15.31 -17.41 -17.98
CA SER A 294 -16.17 -16.75 -18.98
C SER A 294 -15.40 -15.89 -19.99
N LEU A 295 -14.18 -15.47 -19.69
CA LEU A 295 -13.32 -14.72 -20.60
C LEU A 295 -12.76 -15.57 -21.76
N GLY A 296 -12.80 -16.91 -21.65
CA GLY A 296 -12.15 -17.80 -22.60
C GLY A 296 -10.62 -17.72 -22.58
N THR A 297 -10.00 -18.16 -23.68
CA THR A 297 -8.53 -18.22 -23.80
C THR A 297 -7.91 -16.93 -24.33
N ASN A 298 -8.61 -16.22 -25.22
CA ASN A 298 -8.17 -14.97 -25.84
C ASN A 298 -8.94 -13.80 -25.23
N TYR A 299 -8.37 -13.14 -24.23
CA TYR A 299 -8.95 -11.96 -23.61
C TYR A 299 -7.94 -10.81 -23.62
N ASP A 300 -8.45 -9.59 -23.74
CA ASP A 300 -7.67 -8.38 -23.53
C ASP A 300 -7.57 -8.09 -22.02
N SER A 301 -6.39 -7.75 -21.55
CA SER A 301 -6.14 -7.34 -20.15
C SER A 301 -7.11 -6.26 -19.68
N ASN A 302 -7.60 -5.39 -20.59
CA ASN A 302 -8.63 -4.40 -20.27
C ASN A 302 -9.95 -5.03 -19.82
N THR A 303 -10.26 -6.24 -20.27
CA THR A 303 -11.47 -6.97 -19.84
C THR A 303 -11.38 -7.39 -18.39
N ILE A 304 -10.18 -7.75 -17.90
CA ILE A 304 -9.93 -8.11 -16.50
C ILE A 304 -10.30 -6.96 -15.56
N PHE A 305 -10.02 -5.71 -15.96
CA PHE A 305 -10.32 -4.55 -15.11
C PHE A 305 -11.80 -4.33 -14.88
N LYS A 306 -12.65 -4.83 -15.79
CA LYS A 306 -14.11 -4.68 -15.75
C LYS A 306 -14.83 -5.83 -15.06
N LEU A 307 -14.13 -6.90 -14.67
CA LEU A 307 -14.73 -8.05 -14.01
C LEU A 307 -15.30 -7.64 -12.63
N PRO A 308 -16.62 -7.76 -12.45
CA PRO A 308 -17.27 -7.25 -11.24
C PRO A 308 -16.90 -8.06 -10.00
N TYR A 309 -16.89 -9.40 -10.08
CA TYR A 309 -16.60 -10.24 -8.93
C TYR A 309 -15.12 -10.18 -8.52
N LEU A 310 -14.20 -10.18 -9.47
CA LEU A 310 -12.78 -9.96 -9.21
C LEU A 310 -12.55 -8.59 -8.53
N THR A 311 -13.25 -7.55 -9.00
CA THR A 311 -13.21 -6.23 -8.38
C THR A 311 -13.73 -6.26 -6.94
N ALA A 312 -14.84 -6.94 -6.72
CA ALA A 312 -15.42 -7.11 -5.40
C ALA A 312 -14.50 -7.88 -4.43
N VAL A 313 -13.83 -8.94 -4.91
CA VAL A 313 -12.83 -9.69 -4.14
C VAL A 313 -11.63 -8.81 -3.76
N CYS A 314 -11.10 -8.01 -4.69
CA CYS A 314 -10.02 -7.06 -4.40
C CYS A 314 -10.46 -6.01 -3.37
N ASN A 315 -11.64 -5.44 -3.53
CA ASN A 315 -12.16 -4.43 -2.62
C ASN A 315 -12.42 -5.00 -1.21
N GLU A 316 -13.03 -6.19 -1.11
CA GLU A 316 -13.26 -6.83 0.19
C GLU A 316 -11.95 -7.20 0.89
N THR A 317 -10.93 -7.60 0.13
CA THR A 317 -9.58 -7.82 0.67
C THR A 317 -9.02 -6.55 1.31
N LEU A 318 -9.11 -5.43 0.60
CA LEU A 318 -8.65 -4.13 1.07
C LEU A 318 -9.53 -3.55 2.19
N ARG A 319 -10.80 -3.95 2.27
CA ARG A 319 -11.68 -3.57 3.37
C ARG A 319 -11.33 -4.29 4.66
N ILE A 320 -11.32 -5.64 4.62
CA ILE A 320 -11.16 -6.43 5.85
C ILE A 320 -9.75 -6.32 6.43
N TYR A 321 -8.73 -6.27 5.56
CA TYR A 321 -7.33 -6.09 5.96
C TYR A 321 -6.69 -4.95 5.17
N PRO A 322 -7.05 -3.68 5.47
CA PRO A 322 -6.44 -2.54 4.81
C PRO A 322 -4.94 -2.53 5.07
N VAL A 323 -4.17 -2.40 3.99
CA VAL A 323 -2.71 -2.39 4.06
C VAL A 323 -2.21 -1.21 4.89
N GLY A 324 -2.77 -0.03 4.66
CA GLY A 324 -2.61 1.14 5.53
C GLY A 324 -3.77 1.23 6.52
N MET A 325 -3.50 1.11 7.81
CA MET A 325 -4.55 1.16 8.84
C MET A 325 -5.04 2.58 9.15
N LEU A 326 -4.29 3.61 8.75
CA LEU A 326 -4.56 5.02 8.99
C LEU A 326 -4.43 5.84 7.71
N THR A 327 -5.11 6.97 7.66
CA THR A 327 -4.79 8.04 6.71
C THR A 327 -3.50 8.75 7.12
N PHE A 328 -2.89 9.52 6.22
CA PHE A 328 -1.88 10.48 6.66
C PHE A 328 -2.52 11.50 7.59
N PRO A 329 -1.79 11.99 8.64
CA PRO A 329 -2.34 12.91 9.61
C PRO A 329 -2.64 14.29 9.00
N ARG A 330 -3.54 15.02 9.67
CA ARG A 330 -3.85 16.41 9.37
C ARG A 330 -3.59 17.25 10.62
N ARG A 331 -3.13 18.48 10.40
CA ARG A 331 -2.97 19.47 11.45
C ARG A 331 -4.02 20.57 11.27
N VAL A 332 -4.71 20.91 12.35
CA VAL A 332 -5.68 22.02 12.37
C VAL A 332 -4.93 23.34 12.24
N LYS A 333 -5.31 24.19 11.28
CA LYS A 333 -4.74 25.54 11.06
C LYS A 333 -5.59 26.64 11.72
N THR A 334 -6.90 26.51 11.59
CA THR A 334 -7.89 27.42 12.17
C THR A 334 -8.87 26.60 13.02
N PRO A 335 -9.49 27.20 14.08
CA PRO A 335 -10.42 26.44 14.92
C PRO A 335 -11.56 25.82 14.11
N ILE A 336 -11.77 24.50 14.28
CA ILE A 336 -12.87 23.77 13.63
C ILE A 336 -13.70 23.02 14.67
N SER A 337 -14.95 22.72 14.30
CA SER A 337 -15.83 21.83 15.06
C SER A 337 -15.82 20.44 14.43
N LEU A 338 -15.43 19.40 15.16
CA LEU A 338 -15.39 18.02 14.68
C LEU A 338 -15.97 17.07 15.72
N CYS A 339 -16.95 16.25 15.36
CA CYS A 339 -17.64 15.32 16.27
C CYS A 339 -18.15 15.99 17.55
N GLY A 340 -18.62 17.25 17.49
CA GLY A 340 -19.09 18.02 18.64
C GLY A 340 -18.00 18.66 19.51
N TYR A 341 -16.72 18.50 19.16
CA TYR A 341 -15.59 19.11 19.87
C TYR A 341 -15.01 20.28 19.09
N GLN A 342 -14.61 21.35 19.79
CA GLN A 342 -13.88 22.48 19.21
C GLN A 342 -12.38 22.17 19.22
N LEU A 343 -11.80 21.95 18.03
CA LEU A 343 -10.38 21.70 17.86
C LEU A 343 -9.62 22.99 17.65
N GLN A 344 -8.50 23.15 18.34
CA GLN A 344 -7.64 24.32 18.26
C GLN A 344 -6.52 24.13 17.24
N PRO A 345 -5.94 25.20 16.69
CA PRO A 345 -4.75 25.15 15.84
C PRO A 345 -3.63 24.33 16.49
N GLY A 346 -2.94 23.54 15.66
CA GLY A 346 -1.90 22.60 16.10
C GLY A 346 -2.41 21.22 16.51
N THR A 347 -3.74 21.03 16.66
CA THR A 347 -4.32 19.70 16.91
C THR A 347 -4.05 18.78 15.73
N ILE A 348 -3.59 17.55 16.02
CA ILE A 348 -3.32 16.51 15.01
C ILE A 348 -4.49 15.54 14.95
N VAL A 349 -5.05 15.35 13.77
CA VAL A 349 -6.17 14.41 13.51
C VAL A 349 -5.73 13.36 12.50
N VAL A 350 -6.09 12.10 12.75
CA VAL A 350 -5.83 10.97 11.86
C VAL A 350 -7.09 10.13 11.71
N GLY A 351 -7.41 9.79 10.46
CA GLY A 351 -8.51 8.87 10.15
C GLY A 351 -8.07 7.42 10.31
N SER A 352 -8.83 6.62 11.05
CA SER A 352 -8.61 5.19 11.15
C SER A 352 -9.35 4.45 10.04
N ILE A 353 -8.65 4.12 8.96
CA ILE A 353 -9.17 3.31 7.84
C ILE A 353 -9.68 1.97 8.38
N TYR A 354 -8.88 1.32 9.24
CA TYR A 354 -9.24 0.04 9.83
C TYR A 354 -10.58 0.10 10.59
N LEU A 355 -10.76 1.07 11.49
CA LEU A 355 -12.01 1.19 12.24
C LEU A 355 -13.20 1.52 11.34
N THR A 356 -13.05 2.44 10.38
CA THR A 356 -14.11 2.79 9.42
C THR A 356 -14.56 1.56 8.63
N HIS A 357 -13.61 0.75 8.15
CA HIS A 357 -13.89 -0.46 7.40
C HIS A 357 -14.48 -1.60 8.25
N HIS A 358 -14.45 -1.49 9.57
CA HIS A 358 -15.01 -2.47 10.51
C HIS A 358 -16.24 -1.95 11.28
N ARG A 359 -16.86 -0.89 10.80
CA ARG A 359 -18.13 -0.40 11.37
C ARG A 359 -19.29 -1.31 10.98
N GLU A 360 -20.02 -1.82 11.97
CA GLU A 360 -21.16 -2.72 11.75
C GLU A 360 -22.33 -2.01 11.05
N ASP A 361 -22.53 -0.70 11.32
CA ASP A 361 -23.57 0.12 10.68
C ASP A 361 -23.32 0.37 9.18
N ILE A 362 -22.09 0.25 8.71
CA ILE A 362 -21.71 0.39 7.30
C ILE A 362 -21.55 -0.97 6.65
N TYR A 363 -20.88 -1.90 7.34
CA TYR A 363 -20.52 -3.23 6.89
C TYR A 363 -21.10 -4.29 7.82
N PRO A 364 -22.38 -4.66 7.68
CA PRO A 364 -22.97 -5.74 8.46
C PRO A 364 -22.13 -7.02 8.34
N GLU A 365 -21.93 -7.72 9.47
CA GLU A 365 -21.03 -8.86 9.58
C GLU A 365 -19.59 -8.49 9.13
N HIS A 366 -19.07 -7.36 9.60
CA HIS A 366 -17.80 -6.76 9.17
C HIS A 366 -16.58 -7.69 9.30
N GLU A 367 -16.65 -8.70 10.18
CA GLU A 367 -15.56 -9.69 10.35
C GLU A 367 -15.58 -10.79 9.27
N LYS A 368 -16.67 -10.94 8.51
CA LYS A 368 -16.77 -11.91 7.43
C LYS A 368 -16.21 -11.34 6.13
N PHE A 369 -15.45 -12.16 5.41
CA PHE A 369 -15.03 -11.85 4.05
C PHE A 369 -16.19 -12.14 3.09
N ARG A 370 -16.82 -11.10 2.57
CA ARG A 370 -18.02 -11.17 1.73
C ARG A 370 -17.90 -10.20 0.56
N PRO A 371 -17.33 -10.63 -0.58
CA PRO A 371 -17.17 -9.77 -1.77
C PRO A 371 -18.50 -9.20 -2.28
N GLU A 372 -19.60 -9.93 -2.13
CA GLU A 372 -20.91 -9.57 -2.64
C GLU A 372 -21.40 -8.21 -2.15
N ARG A 373 -20.93 -7.73 -0.98
CA ARG A 373 -21.29 -6.39 -0.47
C ARG A 373 -20.91 -5.26 -1.43
N PHE A 374 -19.85 -5.46 -2.23
CA PHE A 374 -19.41 -4.50 -3.24
C PHE A 374 -20.19 -4.62 -4.58
N LEU A 375 -21.00 -5.66 -4.73
CA LEU A 375 -21.94 -5.81 -5.84
C LEU A 375 -23.32 -5.28 -5.46
N GLU A 376 -23.67 -5.33 -4.18
CA GLU A 376 -24.96 -4.96 -3.63
C GLU A 376 -25.07 -3.45 -3.34
N LYS A 377 -23.97 -2.82 -2.92
CA LYS A 377 -23.93 -1.40 -2.51
C LYS A 377 -22.68 -0.72 -3.04
N GLN A 378 -22.86 0.51 -3.50
CA GLN A 378 -21.73 1.43 -3.75
C GLN A 378 -21.43 2.21 -2.47
N PHE A 379 -20.23 2.06 -1.96
CA PHE A 379 -19.75 2.79 -0.77
C PHE A 379 -19.21 4.17 -1.17
N SER A 380 -19.44 5.15 -0.32
CA SER A 380 -18.84 6.49 -0.50
C SER A 380 -17.32 6.44 -0.31
N PRO A 381 -16.57 7.43 -0.82
CA PRO A 381 -15.11 7.52 -0.64
C PRO A 381 -14.68 7.77 0.82
N TYR A 382 -15.62 7.97 1.73
CA TYR A 382 -15.38 8.14 3.16
C TYR A 382 -15.81 6.91 3.98
N GLU A 383 -16.61 6.02 3.39
CA GLU A 383 -16.91 4.69 3.92
C GLU A 383 -15.84 3.67 3.49
N PHE A 384 -15.43 3.68 2.21
CA PHE A 384 -14.41 2.78 1.66
C PHE A 384 -13.21 3.60 1.13
N LEU A 385 -12.15 3.63 1.92
CA LEU A 385 -10.97 4.48 1.68
C LEU A 385 -9.63 3.75 1.88
N PRO A 386 -9.41 2.55 1.29
CA PRO A 386 -8.18 1.78 1.50
C PRO A 386 -6.91 2.49 0.98
N PHE A 387 -7.10 3.48 0.13
CA PHE A 387 -6.05 4.33 -0.45
C PHE A 387 -5.98 5.73 0.18
N GLY A 388 -6.60 5.90 1.36
CA GLY A 388 -6.71 7.20 2.01
C GLY A 388 -7.57 8.19 1.24
N GLY A 389 -7.41 9.50 1.52
CA GLY A 389 -8.22 10.55 0.91
C GLY A 389 -7.58 11.93 0.96
N GLY A 390 -8.25 12.90 0.32
CA GLY A 390 -7.80 14.29 0.27
C GLY A 390 -6.47 14.47 -0.47
N ALA A 391 -5.71 15.48 -0.11
CA ALA A 391 -4.44 15.83 -0.75
C ALA A 391 -3.39 14.70 -0.69
N ARG A 392 -3.49 13.80 0.29
CA ARG A 392 -2.58 12.65 0.48
C ARG A 392 -3.13 11.32 -0.05
N ARG A 393 -4.19 11.35 -0.86
CA ARG A 393 -4.71 10.13 -1.49
C ARG A 393 -3.62 9.45 -2.32
N CYS A 394 -3.56 8.11 -2.25
CA CYS A 394 -2.58 7.31 -2.97
C CYS A 394 -2.51 7.68 -4.46
N ILE A 395 -1.31 7.96 -4.96
CA ILE A 395 -1.04 8.28 -6.37
C ILE A 395 -1.13 7.01 -7.21
N GLY A 396 -0.59 5.90 -6.72
CA GLY A 396 -0.56 4.61 -7.39
C GLY A 396 -1.84 3.78 -7.27
N LEU A 397 -2.99 4.36 -6.88
CA LEU A 397 -4.25 3.63 -6.67
C LEU A 397 -4.64 2.79 -7.89
N ALA A 398 -4.65 3.40 -9.08
CA ALA A 398 -5.05 2.71 -10.31
C ALA A 398 -4.06 1.58 -10.66
N PHE A 399 -2.77 1.84 -10.49
CA PHE A 399 -1.70 0.86 -10.71
C PHE A 399 -1.81 -0.33 -9.75
N ALA A 400 -1.98 -0.07 -8.45
CA ALA A 400 -2.11 -1.14 -7.46
C ALA A 400 -3.35 -2.01 -7.68
N GLN A 401 -4.50 -1.41 -8.02
CA GLN A 401 -5.71 -2.17 -8.37
C GLN A 401 -5.53 -2.99 -9.65
N MET A 402 -4.86 -2.44 -10.65
CA MET A 402 -4.53 -3.13 -11.89
C MET A 402 -3.62 -4.33 -11.59
N GLU A 403 -2.54 -4.11 -10.88
CA GLU A 403 -1.56 -5.13 -10.52
C GLU A 403 -2.21 -6.28 -9.73
N MET A 404 -3.02 -5.97 -8.72
CA MET A 404 -3.79 -6.98 -7.98
C MET A 404 -4.66 -7.84 -8.91
N LYS A 405 -5.46 -7.21 -9.78
CA LYS A 405 -6.39 -7.91 -10.66
C LYS A 405 -5.67 -8.79 -11.67
N LEU A 406 -4.62 -8.28 -12.32
CA LEU A 406 -3.86 -9.00 -13.33
C LEU A 406 -3.15 -10.21 -12.75
N ILE A 407 -2.46 -10.04 -11.61
CA ILE A 407 -1.75 -11.15 -10.96
C ILE A 407 -2.74 -12.23 -10.51
N LEU A 408 -3.86 -11.84 -9.86
CA LEU A 408 -4.88 -12.80 -9.43
C LEU A 408 -5.50 -13.54 -10.62
N ALA A 409 -5.91 -12.82 -11.66
CA ALA A 409 -6.50 -13.42 -12.85
C ALA A 409 -5.53 -14.39 -13.56
N LYS A 410 -4.29 -13.93 -13.80
CA LYS A 410 -3.26 -14.74 -14.47
C LYS A 410 -2.96 -16.02 -13.71
N VAL A 411 -2.75 -15.90 -12.40
CA VAL A 411 -2.40 -17.06 -11.55
C VAL A 411 -3.58 -18.03 -11.44
N LEU A 412 -4.78 -17.55 -11.15
CA LEU A 412 -5.96 -18.38 -10.95
C LEU A 412 -6.44 -19.05 -12.27
N LYS A 413 -6.22 -18.43 -13.43
CA LYS A 413 -6.52 -19.05 -14.72
C LYS A 413 -5.51 -20.15 -15.07
N THR A 414 -4.25 -20.02 -14.62
CA THR A 414 -3.16 -20.90 -15.06
C THR A 414 -2.89 -22.05 -14.10
N TRP A 415 -2.91 -21.80 -12.80
CA TRP A 415 -2.53 -22.80 -11.79
C TRP A 415 -3.67 -23.15 -10.85
N SER A 416 -3.85 -24.46 -10.64
CA SER A 416 -4.69 -24.97 -9.56
C SER A 416 -3.84 -25.07 -8.29
N MET A 417 -4.27 -24.41 -7.24
CA MET A 417 -3.55 -24.35 -5.97
C MET A 417 -4.45 -24.67 -4.79
N LYS A 418 -3.87 -25.09 -3.69
CA LYS A 418 -4.55 -25.24 -2.40
C LYS A 418 -3.79 -24.53 -1.30
N LEU A 419 -4.53 -24.02 -0.31
CA LEU A 419 -3.97 -23.52 0.94
C LEU A 419 -3.53 -24.72 1.80
N VAL A 420 -2.30 -24.68 2.28
CA VAL A 420 -1.72 -25.75 3.11
C VAL A 420 -1.99 -25.50 4.59
N ASP A 421 -2.00 -24.23 4.99
CA ASP A 421 -2.18 -23.86 6.38
C ASP A 421 -3.63 -24.09 6.85
N THR A 422 -3.76 -24.77 8.00
CA THR A 422 -5.06 -25.04 8.64
C THR A 422 -5.42 -24.00 9.71
N HIS A 423 -4.42 -23.30 10.25
CA HIS A 423 -4.62 -22.27 11.27
C HIS A 423 -5.08 -20.95 10.66
N GLU A 424 -5.76 -20.16 11.49
CA GLU A 424 -6.20 -18.83 11.09
C GLU A 424 -5.00 -17.87 11.04
N ILE A 425 -4.84 -17.21 9.90
CA ILE A 425 -3.82 -16.17 9.72
C ILE A 425 -4.47 -14.82 9.98
N LYS A 426 -3.88 -14.05 10.90
CA LYS A 426 -4.41 -12.77 11.38
C LYS A 426 -3.57 -11.59 10.91
N PRO A 427 -4.17 -10.40 10.78
CA PRO A 427 -3.41 -9.21 10.44
C PRO A 427 -2.51 -8.80 11.62
N GLN A 428 -1.28 -8.44 11.29
CA GLN A 428 -0.29 -7.91 12.21
C GLN A 428 0.43 -6.71 11.58
N ARG A 429 0.80 -5.75 12.42
CA ARG A 429 1.65 -4.66 11.94
C ARG A 429 3.03 -5.17 11.54
N ARG A 430 3.45 -4.86 10.31
CA ARG A 430 4.77 -5.09 9.75
C ARG A 430 5.34 -3.76 9.26
N GLY A 431 6.07 -3.07 10.12
CA GLY A 431 6.55 -1.72 9.81
C GLY A 431 5.40 -0.75 9.55
N LEU A 432 5.22 -0.39 8.29
CA LEU A 432 4.21 0.57 7.83
C LEU A 432 2.90 -0.07 7.36
N VAL A 433 2.93 -1.35 7.06
CA VAL A 433 1.79 -2.09 6.50
C VAL A 433 1.17 -3.03 7.53
N THR A 434 -0.07 -3.43 7.26
CA THR A 434 -0.79 -4.48 7.97
C THR A 434 -0.70 -5.76 7.15
N GLY A 435 0.24 -6.62 7.49
CA GLY A 435 0.47 -7.89 6.80
C GLY A 435 0.09 -9.11 7.62
N PRO A 436 0.19 -10.32 7.06
CA PRO A 436 -0.09 -11.57 7.76
C PRO A 436 0.91 -11.82 8.89
N ASN A 437 0.42 -12.34 10.04
CA ASN A 437 1.25 -12.68 11.20
C ASN A 437 2.08 -13.97 11.00
N ALA A 438 1.71 -14.79 10.01
CA ALA A 438 2.40 -16.02 9.62
C ALA A 438 2.54 -16.14 8.11
N ALA A 439 3.32 -17.11 7.64
CA ALA A 439 3.38 -17.45 6.22
C ALA A 439 2.01 -17.92 5.72
N ILE A 440 1.66 -17.55 4.51
CA ILE A 440 0.51 -18.09 3.78
C ILE A 440 1.07 -19.10 2.79
N ASN A 441 1.00 -20.38 3.13
CA ASN A 441 1.59 -21.42 2.33
C ASN A 441 0.57 -22.00 1.32
N LEU A 442 0.88 -21.86 0.04
CA LEU A 442 0.14 -22.47 -1.06
C LEU A 442 0.94 -23.58 -1.70
N GLN A 443 0.24 -24.53 -2.33
CA GLN A 443 0.82 -25.64 -3.07
C GLN A 443 0.20 -25.71 -4.45
N ILE A 444 1.00 -25.66 -5.52
CA ILE A 444 0.54 -25.93 -6.88
C ILE A 444 0.23 -27.42 -7.01
N GLN A 445 -1.01 -27.73 -7.40
CA GLN A 445 -1.46 -29.08 -7.68
C GLN A 445 -1.26 -29.45 -9.15
N ASN A 446 -1.76 -28.64 -10.07
CA ASN A 446 -1.71 -28.85 -11.50
C ASN A 446 -1.82 -27.52 -12.25
N LEU A 447 -1.50 -27.53 -13.56
CA LEU A 447 -2.00 -26.49 -14.46
C LEU A 447 -3.51 -26.68 -14.62
N ARG A 448 -4.26 -25.57 -14.65
CA ARG A 448 -5.69 -25.62 -14.89
C ARG A 448 -5.97 -25.96 -16.35
N GLN A 449 -6.82 -26.98 -16.57
CA GLN A 449 -7.46 -27.17 -17.86
C GLN A 449 -8.58 -26.13 -17.95
N GLN A 450 -8.48 -25.19 -18.88
CA GLN A 450 -9.56 -24.26 -19.13
C GLN A 450 -10.72 -25.01 -19.78
N PRO A 451 -11.98 -24.77 -19.35
CA PRO A 451 -13.12 -25.32 -20.06
C PRO A 451 -13.05 -24.83 -21.51
N SER A 452 -13.15 -25.75 -22.48
CA SER A 452 -13.36 -25.39 -23.87
C SER A 452 -14.69 -24.67 -23.96
N VAL A 453 -14.69 -23.38 -24.30
CA VAL A 453 -15.91 -22.62 -24.57
C VAL A 453 -16.53 -23.23 -25.82
N ASN A 454 -17.57 -24.02 -25.65
CA ASN A 454 -18.40 -24.47 -26.77
C ASN A 454 -19.14 -23.25 -27.30
N LEU A 455 -18.67 -22.70 -28.44
CA LEU A 455 -19.29 -21.58 -29.16
C LEU A 455 -20.65 -21.94 -29.79
N GLU A 456 -21.20 -23.14 -29.55
CA GLU A 456 -22.44 -23.59 -30.13
C GLU A 456 -23.73 -23.18 -29.38
N SER A 457 -23.64 -22.53 -28.19
CA SER A 457 -24.84 -22.19 -27.41
C SER A 457 -25.27 -20.72 -27.46
N VAL A 458 -24.76 -19.92 -28.40
CA VAL A 458 -25.25 -18.55 -28.65
C VAL A 458 -25.80 -18.45 -30.07
N LYS A 459 -26.79 -19.26 -30.38
CA LYS A 459 -27.73 -19.05 -31.47
C LYS A 459 -29.13 -19.29 -30.90
N VAL A 460 -29.74 -18.26 -30.34
CA VAL A 460 -31.17 -17.98 -30.42
C VAL A 460 -31.37 -16.48 -30.19
#